data_8934eab1e42c155e58b6547c9ade21e4
#
_entry.id   8934eab1e42c155e58b6547c9ade21e4
#
_cell.length_a   1.000
_cell.length_b   1.000
_cell.length_c   1.000
_cell.angle_alpha   90.00
_cell.angle_beta   90.00
_cell.angle_gamma   90.00
#
_symmetry.space_group_name_H-M   'P 1'
#
loop_
_entity.id
_entity.type
_entity.pdbx_description
1 polymer ?
#
loop_
_entity_poly.entity_id
_entity_poly.type
_entity_poly.pdbx_seq_one_letter_code
_entity_poly.pdbx_strand_id
1 'polypeptide(L)'
;HRWFLEAKKSKDNPYHDYYVWRDGEEGVYPNDMNSVFGGPAWEWVPELGQYYFHQFSVKQPDLNWENPKVRRELYDMILWWMEKGAGGFRLDVIDQIAKEPDLKITNNGPKLHEFLRELSRETFQKGDMITVGEAWGATPEIAKKYSNPDGSEFSMVFQFEHIMLDQEEGKEKWDTIPLNLVKLKKCL
;
A
#
# COMPACT_ATOMS: atom_id res chain seq x y z
N HIS A 1 -0.83 6.71 -16.07
CA HIS A 1 -1.17 5.40 -16.61
C HIS A 1 -2.48 5.43 -17.38
N ARG A 2 -2.63 4.56 -18.42
CA ARG A 2 -3.83 4.51 -19.26
C ARG A 2 -5.11 4.31 -18.45
N TRP A 3 -5.11 3.41 -17.47
CA TRP A 3 -6.29 3.16 -16.64
C TRP A 3 -6.79 4.42 -15.95
N PHE A 4 -5.88 5.25 -15.43
CA PHE A 4 -6.26 6.49 -14.75
C PHE A 4 -6.80 7.54 -15.72
N LEU A 5 -6.21 7.65 -16.91
CA LEU A 5 -6.72 8.55 -17.95
C LEU A 5 -8.14 8.14 -18.39
N GLU A 6 -8.42 6.85 -18.47
CA GLU A 6 -9.78 6.35 -18.74
C GLU A 6 -10.71 6.58 -17.55
N ALA A 7 -10.26 6.27 -16.32
CA ALA A 7 -11.05 6.45 -15.09
C ALA A 7 -11.57 7.87 -14.90
N LYS A 8 -10.79 8.86 -15.33
CA LYS A 8 -11.14 10.30 -15.23
C LYS A 8 -12.17 10.77 -16.25
N LYS A 9 -12.52 9.97 -17.26
CA LYS A 9 -13.45 10.40 -18.32
C LYS A 9 -14.91 10.37 -17.88
N SER A 10 -15.28 9.40 -17.05
CA SER A 10 -16.65 9.22 -16.59
C SER A 10 -16.73 8.29 -15.39
N LYS A 11 -17.69 8.52 -14.50
CA LYS A 11 -18.02 7.61 -13.37
C LYS A 11 -18.44 6.21 -13.86
N ASP A 12 -19.00 6.12 -15.06
CA ASP A 12 -19.45 4.86 -15.69
C ASP A 12 -18.34 4.16 -16.48
N ASN A 13 -17.13 4.73 -16.53
CA ASN A 13 -16.02 4.10 -17.24
C ASN A 13 -15.58 2.82 -16.52
N PRO A 14 -15.33 1.71 -17.23
CA PRO A 14 -14.90 0.43 -16.62
C PRO A 14 -13.65 0.51 -15.75
N TYR A 15 -12.79 1.51 -15.97
CA TYR A 15 -11.61 1.75 -15.16
C TYR A 15 -11.83 2.70 -13.98
N HIS A 16 -13.03 3.30 -13.84
CA HIS A 16 -13.27 4.26 -12.77
C HIS A 16 -13.05 3.62 -11.41
N ASP A 17 -13.67 2.49 -11.13
CA ASP A 17 -13.55 1.74 -9.88
C ASP A 17 -12.18 1.04 -9.68
N TYR A 18 -11.21 1.25 -10.59
CA TYR A 18 -9.82 0.82 -10.37
C TYR A 18 -9.08 1.69 -9.35
N TYR A 19 -9.65 2.86 -9.01
CA TYR A 19 -9.07 3.83 -8.10
C TYR A 19 -10.05 4.18 -6.99
N VAL A 20 -9.55 4.81 -5.94
CA VAL A 20 -10.38 5.22 -4.79
C VAL A 20 -10.90 6.64 -5.01
N TRP A 21 -12.21 6.78 -5.12
CA TRP A 21 -12.90 8.05 -5.36
C TRP A 21 -13.89 8.39 -4.26
N ARG A 22 -14.14 9.70 -4.06
CA ARG A 22 -15.22 10.22 -3.22
C ARG A 22 -15.90 11.40 -3.89
N ASP A 23 -17.23 11.41 -3.92
CA ASP A 23 -17.99 12.57 -4.32
C ASP A 23 -17.75 13.72 -3.35
N GLY A 24 -17.78 14.97 -3.84
CA GLY A 24 -17.55 16.14 -3.00
C GLY A 24 -17.78 17.45 -3.73
N GLU A 25 -17.33 18.52 -3.10
CA GLU A 25 -17.32 19.88 -3.62
C GLU A 25 -15.87 20.38 -3.63
N GLU A 26 -15.52 21.21 -4.62
CA GLU A 26 -14.17 21.77 -4.72
C GLU A 26 -13.78 22.52 -3.44
N GLY A 27 -12.61 22.22 -2.91
CA GLY A 27 -12.09 22.80 -1.67
C GLY A 27 -12.61 22.16 -0.38
N VAL A 28 -13.53 21.18 -0.47
CA VAL A 28 -14.04 20.43 0.68
C VAL A 28 -13.52 19.00 0.60
N TYR A 29 -12.40 18.73 1.28
CA TYR A 29 -11.78 17.41 1.25
C TYR A 29 -12.62 16.35 1.98
N PRO A 30 -12.65 15.10 1.50
CA PRO A 30 -13.38 14.00 2.17
C PRO A 30 -12.96 13.79 3.63
N ASN A 31 -11.71 14.05 3.95
CA ASN A 31 -11.17 14.08 5.32
C ASN A 31 -9.84 14.86 5.35
N ASP A 32 -9.22 14.95 6.52
CA ASP A 32 -7.98 15.69 6.79
C ASP A 32 -6.70 14.86 6.60
N MET A 33 -6.74 13.74 5.86
CA MET A 33 -5.56 12.94 5.59
C MET A 33 -4.56 13.71 4.73
N ASN A 34 -3.29 13.60 5.12
CA ASN A 34 -2.17 14.13 4.35
C ASN A 34 -1.45 13.01 3.58
N SER A 35 -0.94 13.36 2.42
CA SER A 35 -0.03 12.54 1.64
C SER A 35 1.33 12.41 2.35
N VAL A 36 2.01 11.30 2.14
CA VAL A 36 3.37 11.08 2.67
C VAL A 36 4.36 12.15 2.18
N PHE A 37 4.15 12.69 1.00
CA PHE A 37 4.99 13.75 0.42
C PHE A 37 4.52 15.16 0.75
N GLY A 38 3.52 15.30 1.64
CA GLY A 38 2.95 16.56 2.07
C GLY A 38 1.74 17.01 1.27
N GLY A 39 0.92 17.86 1.89
CA GLY A 39 -0.36 18.30 1.35
C GLY A 39 -1.48 17.27 1.53
N PRO A 40 -2.71 17.61 1.11
CA PRO A 40 -3.85 16.71 1.19
C PRO A 40 -3.63 15.41 0.43
N ALA A 41 -4.17 14.30 0.93
CA ALA A 41 -4.14 13.00 0.25
C ALA A 41 -5.27 12.82 -0.78
N TRP A 42 -6.02 13.87 -1.05
CA TRP A 42 -7.15 13.89 -1.96
C TRP A 42 -6.98 14.99 -3.00
N GLU A 43 -7.17 14.65 -4.28
CA GLU A 43 -7.05 15.59 -5.39
C GLU A 43 -8.38 15.71 -6.14
N TRP A 44 -8.82 16.96 -6.38
CA TRP A 44 -10.09 17.27 -7.03
C TRP A 44 -10.07 17.04 -8.54
N VAL A 45 -11.14 16.47 -9.07
CA VAL A 45 -11.36 16.31 -10.51
C VAL A 45 -12.69 16.98 -10.87
N PRO A 46 -12.65 18.22 -11.40
CA PRO A 46 -13.85 19.03 -11.66
C PRO A 46 -14.84 18.34 -12.59
N GLU A 47 -14.35 17.64 -13.61
CA GLU A 47 -15.18 16.99 -14.62
C GLU A 47 -16.03 15.85 -14.05
N LEU A 48 -15.62 15.27 -12.92
CA LEU A 48 -16.33 14.21 -12.25
C LEU A 48 -17.10 14.68 -11.01
N GLY A 49 -16.77 15.85 -10.46
CA GLY A 49 -17.27 16.26 -9.15
C GLY A 49 -16.81 15.32 -8.04
N GLN A 50 -15.56 14.84 -8.13
CA GLN A 50 -15.00 13.86 -7.20
C GLN A 50 -13.56 14.15 -6.85
N TYR A 51 -13.14 13.63 -5.70
CA TYR A 51 -11.74 13.51 -5.30
C TYR A 51 -11.25 12.09 -5.55
N TYR A 52 -10.01 11.93 -6.03
CA TYR A 52 -9.31 10.66 -5.94
C TYR A 52 -8.30 10.67 -4.80
N PHE A 53 -8.06 9.49 -4.24
CA PHE A 53 -7.10 9.30 -3.16
C PHE A 53 -5.69 9.04 -3.70
N HIS A 54 -4.67 9.62 -3.05
CA HIS A 54 -3.26 9.36 -3.30
C HIS A 54 -2.46 9.42 -2.00
N GLN A 55 -2.01 8.27 -1.51
CA GLN A 55 -1.22 8.21 -0.29
C GLN A 55 0.15 8.89 -0.45
N PHE A 56 0.71 8.88 -1.66
CA PHE A 56 2.01 9.44 -1.99
C PHE A 56 1.87 10.68 -2.89
N SER A 57 2.31 10.63 -4.12
CA SER A 57 2.23 11.77 -5.03
C SER A 57 0.86 11.88 -5.68
N VAL A 58 0.43 13.10 -6.00
CA VAL A 58 -0.72 13.40 -6.90
C VAL A 58 -0.66 12.58 -8.20
N LYS A 59 0.56 12.24 -8.68
CA LYS A 59 0.77 11.42 -9.87
C LYS A 59 0.69 9.90 -9.61
N GLN A 60 0.43 9.50 -8.37
CA GLN A 60 0.35 8.11 -7.93
C GLN A 60 -1.03 7.85 -7.29
N PRO A 61 -2.14 7.91 -8.09
CA PRO A 61 -3.47 7.60 -7.57
C PRO A 61 -3.50 6.16 -7.05
N ASP A 62 -4.11 5.96 -5.89
CA ASP A 62 -4.17 4.68 -5.22
C ASP A 62 -5.13 3.72 -5.91
N LEU A 63 -4.66 2.50 -6.16
CA LEU A 63 -5.49 1.43 -6.72
C LEU A 63 -6.48 0.91 -5.69
N ASN A 64 -7.70 0.64 -6.15
CA ASN A 64 -8.76 0.05 -5.34
C ASN A 64 -8.59 -1.48 -5.26
N TRP A 65 -7.91 -1.97 -4.22
CA TRP A 65 -7.71 -3.40 -3.99
C TRP A 65 -8.98 -4.16 -3.61
N GLU A 66 -10.07 -3.48 -3.24
CA GLU A 66 -11.39 -4.10 -3.09
C GLU A 66 -11.95 -4.61 -4.43
N ASN A 67 -11.53 -3.99 -5.53
CA ASN A 67 -11.95 -4.40 -6.87
C ASN A 67 -11.19 -5.66 -7.33
N PRO A 68 -11.86 -6.81 -7.49
CA PRO A 68 -11.19 -8.05 -7.91
C PRO A 68 -10.59 -7.97 -9.33
N LYS A 69 -11.07 -7.08 -10.19
CA LYS A 69 -10.49 -6.86 -11.52
C LYS A 69 -9.11 -6.22 -11.41
N VAL A 70 -8.93 -5.26 -10.50
CA VAL A 70 -7.62 -4.65 -10.21
C VAL A 70 -6.64 -5.72 -9.73
N ARG A 71 -7.07 -6.55 -8.76
CA ARG A 71 -6.22 -7.64 -8.26
C ARG A 71 -5.82 -8.60 -9.38
N ARG A 72 -6.76 -8.99 -10.25
CA ARG A 72 -6.48 -9.90 -11.38
C ARG A 72 -5.45 -9.30 -12.34
N GLU A 73 -5.57 -8.03 -12.71
CA GLU A 73 -4.61 -7.33 -13.58
C GLU A 73 -3.20 -7.30 -12.97
N LEU A 74 -3.11 -7.10 -11.65
CA LEU A 74 -1.82 -7.10 -10.94
C LEU A 74 -1.23 -8.52 -10.88
N TYR A 75 -2.05 -9.55 -10.68
CA TYR A 75 -1.58 -10.94 -10.70
C TYR A 75 -1.09 -11.35 -12.07
N ASP A 76 -1.81 -10.97 -13.12
CA ASP A 76 -1.40 -11.25 -14.51
C ASP A 76 -0.08 -10.56 -14.86
N MET A 77 0.14 -9.33 -14.38
CA MET A 77 1.41 -8.63 -14.51
C MET A 77 2.55 -9.38 -13.80
N ILE A 78 2.36 -9.85 -12.59
CA ILE A 78 3.36 -10.62 -11.84
C ILE A 78 3.66 -11.95 -12.56
N LEU A 79 2.63 -12.68 -12.98
CA LEU A 79 2.78 -13.94 -13.71
C LEU A 79 3.56 -13.73 -15.03
N TRP A 80 3.30 -12.64 -15.74
CA TRP A 80 4.05 -12.29 -16.93
C TRP A 80 5.55 -12.10 -16.67
N TRP A 81 5.93 -11.46 -15.56
CA TRP A 81 7.33 -11.34 -15.16
C TRP A 81 7.94 -12.68 -14.75
N MET A 82 7.17 -13.54 -14.07
CA MET A 82 7.61 -14.90 -13.74
C MET A 82 7.90 -15.70 -15.01
N GLU A 83 7.05 -15.61 -16.02
CA GLU A 83 7.28 -16.23 -17.35
C GLU A 83 8.55 -15.70 -18.04
N LYS A 84 8.98 -14.47 -17.75
CA LYS A 84 10.23 -13.89 -18.25
C LYS A 84 11.45 -14.31 -17.45
N GLY A 85 11.29 -15.13 -16.42
CA GLY A 85 12.37 -15.67 -15.62
C GLY A 85 12.72 -14.86 -14.35
N ALA A 86 11.82 -13.95 -13.90
CA ALA A 86 11.99 -13.32 -12.60
C ALA A 86 11.95 -14.38 -11.50
N GLY A 87 13.01 -14.46 -10.67
CA GLY A 87 13.14 -15.42 -9.56
C GLY A 87 12.58 -14.89 -8.23
N GLY A 88 12.02 -13.70 -8.20
CA GLY A 88 11.44 -13.12 -6.99
C GLY A 88 11.01 -11.68 -7.17
N PHE A 89 10.39 -11.14 -6.13
CA PHE A 89 9.85 -9.78 -6.12
C PHE A 89 10.09 -9.08 -4.78
N ARG A 90 10.41 -7.80 -4.84
CA ARG A 90 10.29 -6.89 -3.72
C ARG A 90 9.01 -6.07 -3.92
N LEU A 91 8.14 -6.06 -2.91
CA LEU A 91 6.84 -5.38 -2.95
C LEU A 91 6.91 -4.11 -2.11
N ASP A 92 6.80 -2.97 -2.79
CA ASP A 92 6.88 -1.63 -2.22
C ASP A 92 5.66 -1.33 -1.36
N VAL A 93 5.88 -0.87 -0.13
CA VAL A 93 4.83 -0.46 0.84
C VAL A 93 3.61 -1.39 0.87
N ILE A 94 3.86 -2.68 0.84
CA ILE A 94 2.82 -3.70 0.65
C ILE A 94 1.80 -3.77 1.79
N ASP A 95 2.14 -3.27 2.96
CA ASP A 95 1.25 -3.13 4.11
C ASP A 95 0.14 -2.08 3.90
N GLN A 96 0.20 -1.32 2.81
CA GLN A 96 -0.74 -0.24 2.49
C GLN A 96 -1.78 -0.59 1.42
N ILE A 97 -1.81 -1.81 0.89
CA ILE A 97 -2.77 -2.18 -0.18
C ILE A 97 -4.22 -2.28 0.29
N ALA A 98 -4.44 -2.60 1.57
CA ALA A 98 -5.77 -2.72 2.17
C ALA A 98 -6.14 -1.52 3.04
N LYS A 99 -5.73 -0.32 2.63
CA LYS A 99 -6.07 0.91 3.36
C LYS A 99 -7.57 1.22 3.30
N GLU A 100 -8.06 1.83 4.35
CA GLU A 100 -9.42 2.33 4.45
C GLU A 100 -9.40 3.85 4.69
N PRO A 101 -9.34 4.68 3.63
CA PRO A 101 -9.17 6.13 3.76
C PRO A 101 -10.27 6.81 4.57
N ASP A 102 -11.50 6.32 4.51
CA ASP A 102 -12.62 6.88 5.29
C ASP A 102 -12.43 6.71 6.81
N LEU A 103 -11.73 5.66 7.22
CA LEU A 103 -11.36 5.39 8.61
C LEU A 103 -9.95 5.87 8.95
N LYS A 104 -9.27 6.52 8.00
CA LYS A 104 -7.87 6.98 8.12
C LYS A 104 -6.88 5.85 8.42
N ILE A 105 -7.19 4.64 7.96
CA ILE A 105 -6.30 3.48 8.07
C ILE A 105 -5.43 3.43 6.83
N THR A 106 -4.12 3.62 6.99
CA THR A 106 -3.16 3.64 5.86
C THR A 106 -2.41 2.33 5.71
N ASN A 107 -2.08 1.66 6.80
CA ASN A 107 -1.32 0.40 6.81
C ASN A 107 -1.99 -0.64 7.70
N ASN A 108 -1.64 -1.90 7.50
CA ASN A 108 -2.20 -3.04 8.24
C ASN A 108 -3.75 -3.05 8.30
N GLY A 109 -4.41 -2.61 7.21
CA GLY A 109 -5.87 -2.62 7.13
C GLY A 109 -6.48 -4.02 7.30
N PRO A 110 -7.77 -4.10 7.66
CA PRO A 110 -8.39 -5.36 8.12
C PRO A 110 -8.33 -6.51 7.10
N LYS A 111 -8.35 -6.20 5.80
CA LYS A 111 -8.28 -7.20 4.71
C LYS A 111 -6.87 -7.47 4.19
N LEU A 112 -5.84 -6.84 4.75
CA LEU A 112 -4.49 -6.92 4.22
C LEU A 112 -4.02 -8.36 4.03
N HIS A 113 -4.06 -9.17 5.08
CA HIS A 113 -3.58 -10.55 5.03
C HIS A 113 -4.48 -11.48 4.19
N GLU A 114 -5.75 -11.11 3.95
CA GLU A 114 -6.59 -11.77 2.96
C GLU A 114 -6.06 -11.53 1.54
N PHE A 115 -5.81 -10.26 1.20
CA PHE A 115 -5.27 -9.90 -0.11
C PHE A 115 -3.86 -10.45 -0.34
N LEU A 116 -3.00 -10.48 0.68
CA LEU A 116 -1.65 -11.03 0.56
C LEU A 116 -1.67 -12.55 0.33
N ARG A 117 -2.54 -13.29 1.01
CA ARG A 117 -2.71 -14.73 0.77
C ARG A 117 -3.31 -15.01 -0.61
N GLU A 118 -4.27 -14.19 -1.06
CA GLU A 118 -4.81 -14.29 -2.41
C GLU A 118 -3.69 -14.05 -3.45
N LEU A 119 -2.94 -12.95 -3.30
CA LEU A 119 -1.80 -12.62 -4.16
C LEU A 119 -0.79 -13.76 -4.23
N SER A 120 -0.35 -14.28 -3.08
CA SER A 120 0.63 -15.37 -3.01
C SER A 120 0.11 -16.63 -3.71
N ARG A 121 -1.12 -17.06 -3.41
CA ARG A 121 -1.75 -18.22 -4.04
C ARG A 121 -1.89 -18.08 -5.54
N GLU A 122 -2.30 -16.91 -6.01
CA GLU A 122 -2.53 -16.65 -7.44
C GLU A 122 -1.25 -16.42 -8.23
N THR A 123 -0.12 -16.15 -7.57
CA THR A 123 1.14 -15.83 -8.22
C THR A 123 2.32 -16.62 -7.68
N PHE A 124 2.91 -16.23 -6.55
CA PHE A 124 4.20 -16.70 -6.05
C PHE A 124 4.26 -18.21 -5.77
N GLN A 125 3.16 -18.79 -5.30
CA GLN A 125 3.08 -20.24 -5.04
C GLN A 125 3.05 -21.10 -6.32
N LYS A 126 2.97 -20.46 -7.51
CA LYS A 126 3.05 -21.17 -8.80
C LYS A 126 4.48 -21.40 -9.27
N GLY A 127 5.48 -20.93 -8.53
CA GLY A 127 6.90 -21.08 -8.83
C GLY A 127 7.77 -21.10 -7.59
N ASP A 128 9.05 -21.34 -7.75
CA ASP A 128 10.05 -21.21 -6.68
C ASP A 128 10.52 -19.75 -6.63
N MET A 129 9.83 -18.93 -5.82
CA MET A 129 9.98 -17.48 -5.77
C MET A 129 10.51 -17.03 -4.41
N ILE A 130 11.46 -16.10 -4.43
CA ILE A 130 11.84 -15.32 -3.23
C ILE A 130 11.05 -14.02 -3.23
N THR A 131 10.31 -13.76 -2.16
CA THR A 131 9.52 -12.55 -2.03
C THR A 131 9.85 -11.79 -0.76
N VAL A 132 9.96 -10.45 -0.87
CA VAL A 132 10.18 -9.57 0.26
C VAL A 132 9.18 -8.43 0.24
N GLY A 133 8.39 -8.30 1.32
CA GLY A 133 7.46 -7.20 1.52
C GLY A 133 8.13 -6.04 2.25
N GLU A 134 7.96 -4.82 1.76
CA GLU A 134 8.27 -3.63 2.54
C GLU A 134 7.05 -3.24 3.37
N ALA A 135 7.17 -3.36 4.71
CA ALA A 135 6.06 -3.11 5.63
C ALA A 135 6.50 -2.15 6.75
N TRP A 136 6.15 -0.89 6.61
CA TRP A 136 6.48 0.15 7.59
C TRP A 136 5.72 -0.02 8.90
N GLY A 137 4.53 -0.58 8.86
CA GLY A 137 3.72 -0.87 10.03
C GLY A 137 4.00 -2.22 10.69
N ALA A 138 5.05 -2.96 10.27
CA ALA A 138 5.37 -4.26 10.83
C ALA A 138 6.15 -4.12 12.13
N THR A 139 5.56 -4.63 13.23
CA THR A 139 6.29 -4.96 14.47
C THR A 139 6.78 -6.40 14.40
N PRO A 140 7.69 -6.86 15.29
CA PRO A 140 8.12 -8.26 15.33
C PRO A 140 6.96 -9.26 15.43
N GLU A 141 5.89 -8.93 16.13
CA GLU A 141 4.68 -9.77 16.25
C GLU A 141 3.88 -9.80 14.94
N ILE A 142 3.72 -8.64 14.29
CA ILE A 142 2.98 -8.52 13.02
C ILE A 142 3.78 -9.13 11.88
N ALA A 143 5.11 -8.97 11.86
CA ALA A 143 5.98 -9.51 10.83
C ALA A 143 5.81 -11.02 10.63
N LYS A 144 5.50 -11.77 11.69
CA LYS A 144 5.20 -13.20 11.63
C LYS A 144 3.97 -13.56 10.78
N LYS A 145 3.05 -12.62 10.58
CA LYS A 145 1.90 -12.83 9.70
C LYS A 145 2.29 -12.74 8.24
N TYR A 146 3.21 -11.82 7.90
CA TYR A 146 3.70 -11.64 6.54
C TYR A 146 4.62 -12.76 6.07
N SER A 147 5.46 -13.27 6.96
CA SER A 147 6.48 -14.29 6.66
C SER A 147 6.27 -15.55 7.51
N ASN A 148 5.15 -16.22 7.28
CA ASN A 148 4.82 -17.47 7.94
C ASN A 148 5.64 -18.66 7.39
N PRO A 149 6.01 -19.63 8.25
CA PRO A 149 6.67 -20.87 7.80
C PRO A 149 5.83 -21.69 6.81
N ASP A 150 4.52 -21.47 6.75
CA ASP A 150 3.61 -22.14 5.80
C ASP A 150 3.70 -21.57 4.36
N GLY A 151 4.45 -20.45 4.17
CA GLY A 151 4.62 -19.81 2.87
C GLY A 151 3.35 -19.16 2.31
N SER A 152 2.36 -18.87 3.17
CA SER A 152 1.05 -18.37 2.73
C SER A 152 1.08 -16.92 2.22
N GLU A 153 2.10 -16.14 2.58
CA GLU A 153 2.26 -14.75 2.12
C GLU A 153 3.65 -14.55 1.50
N PHE A 154 4.65 -14.03 2.23
CA PHE A 154 5.99 -13.74 1.70
C PHE A 154 7.07 -14.64 2.30
N SER A 155 8.22 -14.73 1.62
CA SER A 155 9.42 -15.39 2.17
C SER A 155 10.00 -14.59 3.34
N MET A 156 9.93 -13.25 3.26
CA MET A 156 10.43 -12.34 4.29
C MET A 156 9.77 -10.98 4.19
N VAL A 157 9.96 -10.14 5.21
CA VAL A 157 9.48 -8.76 5.26
C VAL A 157 10.57 -7.85 5.81
N PHE A 158 10.67 -6.63 5.29
CA PHE A 158 11.44 -5.57 5.93
C PHE A 158 10.65 -5.03 7.12
N GLN A 159 11.31 -4.92 8.25
CA GLN A 159 10.79 -4.32 9.46
C GLN A 159 11.60 -3.06 9.77
N PHE A 160 10.94 -1.94 10.01
CA PHE A 160 11.57 -0.61 10.12
C PHE A 160 11.43 0.04 11.50
N GLU A 161 10.82 -0.63 12.48
CA GLU A 161 10.64 -0.07 13.82
C GLU A 161 11.95 0.46 14.42
N HIS A 162 13.06 -0.27 14.20
CA HIS A 162 14.36 0.09 14.74
C HIS A 162 14.93 1.42 14.21
N ILE A 163 14.60 1.80 12.97
CA ILE A 163 15.08 3.08 12.39
C ILE A 163 14.24 4.29 12.80
N MET A 164 13.12 4.06 13.50
CA MET A 164 12.25 5.13 14.00
C MET A 164 12.49 5.44 15.48
N LEU A 165 13.40 4.70 16.14
CA LEU A 165 13.61 4.81 17.59
C LEU A 165 14.30 6.09 18.07
N ASP A 166 14.94 6.82 17.17
CA ASP A 166 15.55 8.12 17.39
C ASP A 166 14.69 9.29 16.89
N GLN A 167 13.43 9.01 16.54
CA GLN A 167 12.46 10.01 16.10
C GLN A 167 11.41 10.27 17.18
N GLU A 168 10.88 11.49 17.21
CA GLU A 168 9.82 11.91 18.12
C GLU A 168 8.61 12.38 17.31
N GLU A 169 7.41 11.95 17.72
CA GLU A 169 6.18 12.36 17.05
C GLU A 169 6.01 13.88 17.01
N GLY A 170 5.65 14.43 15.87
CA GLY A 170 5.48 15.86 15.65
C GLY A 170 6.77 16.64 15.36
N LYS A 171 7.92 15.98 15.32
CA LYS A 171 9.20 16.57 14.89
C LYS A 171 9.49 16.31 13.41
N GLU A 172 10.40 17.10 12.85
CA GLU A 172 10.86 16.85 11.49
C GLU A 172 11.78 15.62 11.42
N LYS A 173 11.86 14.99 10.25
CA LYS A 173 12.61 13.74 10.01
C LYS A 173 14.07 13.78 10.53
N TRP A 174 14.68 14.93 10.54
CA TRP A 174 16.10 15.11 10.94
C TRP A 174 16.28 15.64 12.37
N ASP A 175 15.19 15.88 13.09
CA ASP A 175 15.19 16.26 14.49
C ASP A 175 15.23 14.99 15.36
N THR A 176 16.42 14.39 15.47
CA THR A 176 16.59 13.13 16.18
C THR A 176 16.73 13.33 17.69
N ILE A 177 16.29 12.34 18.46
CA ILE A 177 16.49 12.20 19.91
C ILE A 177 17.53 11.12 20.21
N PRO A 178 18.12 11.08 21.41
CA PRO A 178 19.05 10.01 21.77
C PRO A 178 18.44 8.62 21.64
N LEU A 179 19.14 7.72 20.94
CA LEU A 179 18.70 6.36 20.71
C LEU A 179 18.56 5.58 22.02
N ASN A 180 17.40 4.99 22.24
CA ASN A 180 17.14 4.12 23.38
C ASN A 180 17.58 2.66 23.06
N LEU A 181 18.73 2.26 23.60
CA LEU A 181 19.32 0.93 23.35
C LEU A 181 18.45 -0.23 23.87
N VAL A 182 17.64 0.00 24.91
CA VAL A 182 16.70 -1.03 25.42
C VAL A 182 15.58 -1.25 24.42
N LYS A 183 15.03 -0.19 23.83
CA LYS A 183 14.03 -0.30 22.75
C LYS A 183 14.65 -0.96 21.52
N LEU A 184 15.85 -0.55 21.09
CA LEU A 184 16.55 -1.17 19.97
C LEU A 184 16.70 -2.68 20.16
N LYS A 185 17.17 -3.12 21.34
CA LYS A 185 17.30 -4.54 21.65
C LYS A 185 15.97 -5.33 21.60
N LYS A 186 14.85 -4.66 21.85
CA LYS A 186 13.53 -5.32 21.77
C LYS A 186 13.01 -5.44 20.35
N CYS A 187 13.44 -4.57 19.43
CA CYS A 187 13.05 -4.60 18.02
C CYS A 187 13.86 -5.61 17.19
N LEU A 188 15.04 -6.01 17.66
CA LEU A 188 15.94 -6.98 17.05
C LEU A 188 15.72 -8.39 17.57
#